data_227c900637f9cb0f2513d3d9479a3148
#
_entry.id   227c900637f9cb0f2513d3d9479a3148
#
_cell.length_a   1.000
_cell.length_b   1.000
_cell.length_c   1.000
_cell.angle_alpha   90.00
_cell.angle_beta   90.00
_cell.angle_gamma   90.00
#
_symmetry.space_group_name_H-M   'P 1'
#
loop_
_entity.id
_entity.type
_entity.pdbx_description
1 polymer ?
#
loop_
_entity_poly.entity_id
_entity_poly.type
_entity_poly.pdbx_seq_one_letter_code
_entity_poly.pdbx_strand_id
1 'polypeptide(L)'
;GYVTAQFGKNHLGDKDEFLPTNHGFDEFFGNLYHLNAEEEPEDPDYPHDNELLVKLFSPRGVIHSFADGDIVDTGALTRERMKTVDREFKLAALDFMTRAVDQGKPFFVWYNTTRMHFFTHTADDERGLSGQGFYNDAMVGHDMMVGELLDHLDKLGVADNTIVMYSTDNGPHYNTCLLYTSDAADDLRC
;
A
#
# COMPACT_ATOMS: atom_id res chain seq x y z
N GLY A 1 16.45 -16.68 -13.53
CA GLY A 1 15.20 -15.96 -13.80
C GLY A 1 15.10 -14.72 -12.94
N TYR A 2 14.02 -13.96 -13.10
CA TYR A 2 13.70 -12.84 -12.23
C TYR A 2 13.41 -13.34 -10.80
N VAL A 3 13.82 -12.56 -9.81
CA VAL A 3 13.22 -12.62 -8.48
C VAL A 3 12.05 -11.64 -8.44
N THR A 4 10.96 -12.00 -7.75
CA THR A 4 9.67 -11.32 -7.88
C THR A 4 9.07 -11.00 -6.53
N ALA A 5 8.59 -9.78 -6.34
CA ALA A 5 7.92 -9.39 -5.11
C ALA A 5 6.75 -8.44 -5.35
N GLN A 6 5.75 -8.55 -4.47
CA GLN A 6 4.65 -7.59 -4.37
C GLN A 6 4.66 -6.96 -2.99
N PHE A 7 4.57 -5.63 -2.94
CA PHE A 7 4.53 -4.85 -1.70
C PHE A 7 3.31 -3.94 -1.70
N GLY A 8 2.60 -3.93 -0.56
CA GLY A 8 1.44 -3.09 -0.35
C GLY A 8 0.11 -3.78 -0.56
N LYS A 9 -0.92 -3.04 -0.93
CA LYS A 9 -2.29 -3.54 -1.05
C LYS A 9 -2.42 -4.62 -2.12
N ASN A 10 -3.04 -5.75 -1.72
CA ASN A 10 -3.51 -6.80 -2.61
C ASN A 10 -4.97 -7.13 -2.29
N HIS A 11 -5.91 -6.73 -3.14
CA HIS A 11 -7.35 -6.95 -2.93
C HIS A 11 -7.86 -8.07 -3.84
N LEU A 12 -7.21 -9.24 -3.80
CA LEU A 12 -7.52 -10.41 -4.66
C LEU A 12 -7.92 -11.65 -3.86
N GLY A 13 -8.30 -11.46 -2.59
CA GLY A 13 -8.70 -12.51 -1.67
C GLY A 13 -7.79 -12.58 -0.43
N ASP A 14 -8.31 -13.18 0.63
CA ASP A 14 -7.75 -13.12 1.98
C ASP A 14 -7.24 -14.47 2.52
N LYS A 15 -7.53 -15.56 1.82
CA LYS A 15 -7.03 -16.86 2.23
C LYS A 15 -5.59 -17.08 1.79
N ASP A 16 -4.90 -17.96 2.49
CA ASP A 16 -3.50 -18.29 2.17
C ASP A 16 -3.32 -18.71 0.71
N GLU A 17 -4.27 -19.45 0.15
CA GLU A 17 -4.24 -19.90 -1.25
C GLU A 17 -4.26 -18.76 -2.28
N PHE A 18 -4.70 -17.55 -1.88
CA PHE A 18 -4.78 -16.38 -2.74
C PHE A 18 -3.61 -15.40 -2.58
N LEU A 19 -2.69 -15.69 -1.64
CA LEU A 19 -1.52 -14.85 -1.45
C LEU A 19 -0.64 -14.82 -2.71
N PRO A 20 -0.05 -13.69 -3.06
CA PRO A 20 0.80 -13.54 -4.25
C PRO A 20 1.90 -14.60 -4.37
N THR A 21 2.43 -15.06 -3.24
CA THR A 21 3.48 -16.09 -3.18
C THR A 21 3.01 -17.47 -3.66
N ASN A 22 1.71 -17.71 -3.69
CA ASN A 22 1.11 -18.90 -4.32
C ASN A 22 0.82 -18.71 -5.83
N HIS A 23 1.08 -17.51 -6.35
CA HIS A 23 0.81 -17.11 -7.74
C HIS A 23 2.06 -16.60 -8.47
N GLY A 24 3.24 -17.03 -8.03
CA GLY A 24 4.51 -16.80 -8.74
C GLY A 24 5.37 -15.66 -8.21
N PHE A 25 4.98 -15.01 -7.11
CA PHE A 25 5.86 -14.09 -6.40
C PHE A 25 6.72 -14.85 -5.38
N ASP A 26 7.99 -14.45 -5.26
CA ASP A 26 8.90 -15.00 -4.26
C ASP A 26 8.64 -14.42 -2.87
N GLU A 27 8.21 -13.16 -2.80
CA GLU A 27 7.92 -12.44 -1.56
C GLU A 27 6.67 -11.55 -1.71
N PHE A 28 5.87 -11.48 -0.64
CA PHE A 28 4.76 -10.54 -0.51
C PHE A 28 4.78 -9.93 0.88
N PHE A 29 4.69 -8.60 0.97
CA PHE A 29 4.44 -7.90 2.23
C PHE A 29 3.40 -6.82 2.01
N GLY A 30 2.20 -7.02 2.58
CA GLY A 30 1.08 -6.13 2.30
C GLY A 30 -0.20 -6.47 3.06
N ASN A 31 -1.22 -5.65 2.82
CA ASN A 31 -2.58 -5.83 3.33
C ASN A 31 -3.51 -6.36 2.25
N LEU A 32 -4.57 -7.05 2.67
CA LEU A 32 -5.44 -7.84 1.77
C LEU A 32 -6.77 -7.15 1.46
N TYR A 33 -7.07 -6.02 2.11
CA TYR A 33 -8.31 -5.27 1.95
C TYR A 33 -8.04 -3.79 1.67
N HIS A 34 -9.11 -3.04 1.37
CA HIS A 34 -9.08 -1.59 1.33
C HIS A 34 -9.11 -0.99 2.75
N LEU A 35 -8.65 0.24 2.89
CA LEU A 35 -8.43 0.86 4.20
C LEU A 35 -9.68 0.92 5.08
N ASN A 36 -10.87 1.17 4.51
CA ASN A 36 -12.08 1.22 5.32
C ASN A 36 -12.46 -0.14 5.92
N ALA A 37 -12.22 -1.27 5.24
CA ALA A 37 -12.44 -2.58 5.84
C ALA A 37 -11.39 -2.90 6.92
N GLU A 38 -10.17 -2.46 6.73
CA GLU A 38 -9.09 -2.67 7.70
C GLU A 38 -9.33 -1.89 9.00
N GLU A 39 -9.97 -0.71 8.95
CA GLU A 39 -10.23 0.10 10.14
C GLU A 39 -11.56 -0.21 10.84
N GLU A 40 -12.48 -0.95 10.21
CA GLU A 40 -13.77 -1.32 10.80
C GLU A 40 -13.67 -1.90 12.22
N PRO A 41 -12.68 -2.76 12.57
CA PRO A 41 -12.51 -3.24 13.93
C PRO A 41 -12.26 -2.14 14.99
N GLU A 42 -11.93 -0.92 14.59
CA GLU A 42 -11.76 0.21 15.50
C GLU A 42 -13.02 1.08 15.62
N ASP A 43 -14.10 0.73 14.92
CA ASP A 43 -15.37 1.45 14.99
C ASP A 43 -16.16 1.07 16.25
N PRO A 44 -16.81 2.05 16.90
CA PRO A 44 -17.61 1.80 18.12
C PRO A 44 -18.75 0.80 17.91
N ASP A 45 -19.25 0.70 16.69
CA ASP A 45 -20.39 -0.17 16.33
C ASP A 45 -19.93 -1.57 15.87
N TYR A 46 -18.62 -1.83 15.83
CA TYR A 46 -18.11 -3.13 15.45
C TYR A 46 -18.52 -4.21 16.48
N PRO A 47 -19.04 -5.36 16.04
CA PRO A 47 -19.64 -6.36 16.92
C PRO A 47 -18.61 -7.22 17.68
N HIS A 48 -17.78 -6.59 18.48
CA HIS A 48 -16.68 -7.25 19.23
C HIS A 48 -17.15 -8.38 20.16
N ASP A 49 -18.39 -8.32 20.63
CA ASP A 49 -19.01 -9.32 21.50
C ASP A 49 -19.57 -10.53 20.71
N ASN A 50 -19.57 -10.49 19.39
CA ASN A 50 -19.99 -11.59 18.54
C ASN A 50 -18.79 -12.32 17.93
N GLU A 51 -18.25 -13.31 18.67
CA GLU A 51 -17.07 -14.08 18.28
C GLU A 51 -17.19 -14.70 16.86
N LEU A 52 -18.39 -15.11 16.45
CA LEU A 52 -18.61 -15.70 15.13
C LEU A 52 -18.41 -14.66 14.03
N LEU A 53 -18.99 -13.48 14.18
CA LEU A 53 -18.84 -12.39 13.20
C LEU A 53 -17.39 -11.92 13.15
N VAL A 54 -16.77 -11.71 14.30
CA VAL A 54 -15.34 -11.34 14.38
C VAL A 54 -14.49 -12.37 13.64
N LYS A 55 -14.68 -13.66 13.90
CA LYS A 55 -13.91 -14.73 13.25
C LYS A 55 -14.11 -14.79 11.73
N LEU A 56 -15.32 -14.49 11.24
CA LEU A 56 -15.67 -14.64 9.81
C LEU A 56 -15.39 -13.40 8.98
N PHE A 57 -15.42 -12.22 9.58
CA PHE A 57 -15.44 -10.95 8.86
C PHE A 57 -14.34 -9.95 9.25
N SER A 58 -13.59 -10.20 10.34
CA SER A 58 -12.44 -9.33 10.65
C SER A 58 -11.37 -9.44 9.57
N PRO A 59 -10.79 -8.31 9.14
CA PRO A 59 -9.65 -8.33 8.24
C PRO A 59 -8.47 -9.04 8.90
N ARG A 60 -7.65 -9.68 8.10
CA ARG A 60 -6.33 -10.14 8.54
C ARG A 60 -5.42 -8.93 8.74
N GLY A 61 -4.35 -9.11 9.50
CA GLY A 61 -3.32 -8.09 9.61
C GLY A 61 -2.50 -7.93 8.33
N VAL A 62 -1.47 -7.14 8.41
CA VAL A 62 -0.47 -6.99 7.34
C VAL A 62 0.34 -8.29 7.25
N ILE A 63 0.28 -8.94 6.12
CA ILE A 63 0.87 -10.27 5.88
C ILE A 63 2.24 -10.14 5.25
N HIS A 64 3.21 -10.88 5.75
CA HIS A 64 4.49 -11.13 5.09
C HIS A 64 4.57 -12.61 4.74
N SER A 65 4.63 -12.93 3.45
CA SER A 65 4.70 -14.31 2.99
C SER A 65 5.82 -14.53 1.98
N PHE A 66 6.27 -15.79 1.87
CA PHE A 66 7.36 -16.22 1.02
C PHE A 66 6.97 -17.45 0.22
N ALA A 67 7.61 -17.66 -0.94
CA ALA A 67 7.32 -18.77 -1.85
C ALA A 67 7.65 -20.15 -1.25
N ASP A 68 8.45 -20.22 -0.18
CA ASP A 68 8.73 -21.46 0.57
C ASP A 68 7.60 -21.88 1.51
N GLY A 69 6.55 -21.05 1.63
CA GLY A 69 5.34 -21.32 2.39
C GLY A 69 5.29 -20.64 3.75
N ASP A 70 6.30 -19.87 4.14
CA ASP A 70 6.28 -19.09 5.36
C ASP A 70 5.28 -17.92 5.24
N ILE A 71 4.37 -17.82 6.21
CA ILE A 71 3.35 -16.77 6.29
C ILE A 71 3.36 -16.21 7.70
N VAL A 72 3.61 -14.90 7.80
CA VAL A 72 3.64 -14.17 9.08
C VAL A 72 2.58 -13.07 9.04
N ASP A 73 1.64 -13.10 9.98
CA ASP A 73 0.77 -11.98 10.26
C ASP A 73 1.52 -11.00 11.18
N THR A 74 1.83 -9.82 10.67
CA THR A 74 2.63 -8.81 11.40
C THR A 74 1.76 -7.88 12.27
N GLY A 75 0.48 -8.19 12.41
CA GLY A 75 -0.49 -7.45 13.19
C GLY A 75 -1.44 -6.58 12.37
N ALA A 76 -2.51 -6.14 13.02
CA ALA A 76 -3.59 -5.40 12.38
C ALA A 76 -3.11 -4.12 11.69
N LEU A 77 -3.78 -3.76 10.62
CA LEU A 77 -3.63 -2.47 9.96
C LEU A 77 -4.58 -1.46 10.61
N THR A 78 -4.22 -1.00 11.81
CA THR A 78 -4.97 0.00 12.56
C THR A 78 -4.89 1.39 11.91
N ARG A 79 -5.81 2.29 12.28
CA ARG A 79 -5.78 3.71 11.84
C ARG A 79 -4.42 4.36 12.11
N GLU A 80 -3.82 4.04 13.24
CA GLU A 80 -2.48 4.57 13.57
C GLU A 80 -1.41 4.00 12.63
N ARG A 81 -1.41 2.68 12.38
CA ARG A 81 -0.45 2.06 11.45
C ARG A 81 -0.65 2.52 10.00
N MET A 82 -1.90 2.82 9.59
CA MET A 82 -2.20 3.34 8.25
C MET A 82 -1.45 4.62 7.91
N LYS A 83 -1.10 5.43 8.90
CA LYS A 83 -0.30 6.65 8.68
C LYS A 83 1.08 6.37 8.10
N THR A 84 1.66 5.20 8.39
CA THR A 84 3.05 4.86 8.06
C THR A 84 3.23 3.57 7.29
N VAL A 85 2.18 2.77 7.11
CA VAL A 85 2.26 1.44 6.49
C VAL A 85 2.87 1.46 5.08
N ASP A 86 2.55 2.46 4.26
CA ASP A 86 3.14 2.58 2.93
C ASP A 86 4.66 2.82 2.98
N ARG A 87 5.17 3.42 4.07
CA ARG A 87 6.61 3.53 4.32
C ARG A 87 7.21 2.17 4.70
N GLU A 88 6.48 1.33 5.45
CA GLU A 88 6.91 -0.05 5.74
C GLU A 88 7.06 -0.82 4.42
N PHE A 89 6.04 -0.77 3.55
CA PHE A 89 6.05 -1.43 2.25
C PHE A 89 7.16 -0.90 1.33
N LYS A 90 7.37 0.42 1.31
CA LYS A 90 8.47 1.04 0.56
C LYS A 90 9.82 0.50 1.03
N LEU A 91 10.06 0.49 2.35
CA LEU A 91 11.34 0.00 2.88
C LEU A 91 11.59 -1.46 2.52
N ALA A 92 10.56 -2.30 2.57
CA ALA A 92 10.65 -3.70 2.13
C ALA A 92 10.97 -3.80 0.62
N ALA A 93 10.34 -2.97 -0.21
CA ALA A 93 10.63 -2.91 -1.64
C ALA A 93 12.09 -2.49 -1.94
N LEU A 94 12.60 -1.46 -1.23
CA LEU A 94 13.99 -1.02 -1.36
C LEU A 94 14.97 -2.12 -0.94
N ASP A 95 14.70 -2.81 0.17
CA ASP A 95 15.51 -3.94 0.62
C ASP A 95 15.52 -5.09 -0.39
N PHE A 96 14.34 -5.45 -0.91
CA PHE A 96 14.23 -6.51 -1.92
C PHE A 96 15.04 -6.19 -3.19
N MET A 97 14.93 -4.96 -3.71
CA MET A 97 15.71 -4.53 -4.88
C MET A 97 17.21 -4.59 -4.60
N THR A 98 17.63 -4.15 -3.42
CA THR A 98 19.05 -4.23 -3.00
C THR A 98 19.54 -5.66 -2.97
N ARG A 99 18.78 -6.58 -2.31
CA ARG A 99 19.14 -8.00 -2.26
C ARG A 99 19.22 -8.65 -3.64
N ALA A 100 18.32 -8.27 -4.55
CA ALA A 100 18.33 -8.77 -5.93
C ALA A 100 19.59 -8.34 -6.68
N VAL A 101 19.95 -7.05 -6.59
CA VAL A 101 21.16 -6.50 -7.23
C VAL A 101 22.43 -7.13 -6.65
N ASP A 102 22.54 -7.25 -5.33
CA ASP A 102 23.67 -7.88 -4.65
C ASP A 102 23.88 -9.33 -5.08
N GLN A 103 22.78 -10.04 -5.42
CA GLN A 103 22.81 -11.40 -5.94
C GLN A 103 23.03 -11.46 -7.46
N GLY A 104 23.14 -10.35 -8.14
CA GLY A 104 23.24 -10.27 -9.61
C GLY A 104 22.02 -10.79 -10.35
N LYS A 105 20.82 -10.71 -9.73
CA LYS A 105 19.56 -11.18 -10.29
C LYS A 105 18.70 -10.03 -10.80
N PRO A 106 18.07 -10.17 -11.98
CA PRO A 106 17.02 -9.24 -12.37
C PRO A 106 15.81 -9.40 -11.46
N PHE A 107 15.09 -8.31 -11.21
CA PHE A 107 13.93 -8.29 -10.34
C PHE A 107 12.67 -7.79 -11.04
N PHE A 108 11.52 -8.20 -10.53
CA PHE A 108 10.21 -7.64 -10.80
C PHE A 108 9.57 -7.25 -9.47
N VAL A 109 9.30 -5.97 -9.28
CA VAL A 109 8.63 -5.44 -8.08
C VAL A 109 7.32 -4.82 -8.47
N TRP A 110 6.23 -5.27 -7.84
CA TRP A 110 4.92 -4.65 -7.95
C TRP A 110 4.60 -3.95 -6.64
N TYR A 111 4.68 -2.62 -6.65
CA TYR A 111 4.49 -1.80 -5.45
C TYR A 111 3.15 -1.08 -5.51
N ASN A 112 2.21 -1.46 -4.65
CA ASN A 112 0.87 -0.92 -4.55
C ASN A 112 0.70 -0.18 -3.22
N THR A 113 0.66 1.14 -3.23
CA THR A 113 0.37 1.89 -2.01
C THR A 113 -1.08 1.68 -1.56
N THR A 114 -1.35 1.83 -0.26
CA THR A 114 -2.71 1.88 0.27
C THR A 114 -3.40 3.19 -0.07
N ARG A 115 -2.62 4.26 -0.21
CA ARG A 115 -3.07 5.58 -0.66
C ARG A 115 -2.94 5.65 -2.19
N MET A 116 -3.84 6.34 -2.99
CA MET A 116 -4.78 7.32 -2.40
C MET A 116 -6.18 6.69 -2.30
N HIS A 117 -6.61 6.39 -1.11
CA HIS A 117 -7.95 5.96 -0.79
C HIS A 117 -8.66 7.05 0.02
N PHE A 118 -10.00 7.17 -0.07
CA PHE A 118 -10.71 8.22 0.67
C PHE A 118 -10.67 8.04 2.21
N PHE A 119 -10.32 6.84 2.69
CA PHE A 119 -9.98 6.55 4.10
C PHE A 119 -8.48 6.65 4.40
N THR A 120 -7.73 7.40 3.60
CA THR A 120 -6.31 7.63 3.84
C THR A 120 -6.07 8.37 5.15
N HIS A 121 -5.10 7.90 5.92
CA HIS A 121 -4.61 8.54 7.14
C HIS A 121 -3.23 9.12 6.89
N THR A 122 -3.10 10.44 7.04
CA THR A 122 -1.86 11.20 6.79
C THR A 122 -0.93 11.12 7.99
N ALA A 123 0.33 10.81 7.78
CA ALA A 123 1.35 10.85 8.83
C ALA A 123 1.51 12.27 9.39
N ASP A 124 1.92 12.36 10.67
CA ASP A 124 2.01 13.65 11.36
C ASP A 124 3.04 14.60 10.71
N ASP A 125 4.13 14.06 10.17
CA ASP A 125 5.17 14.80 9.46
C ASP A 125 4.80 15.18 8.01
N GLU A 126 3.71 14.61 7.49
CA GLU A 126 3.15 14.99 6.18
C GLU A 126 2.11 16.10 6.26
N ARG A 127 1.59 16.38 7.47
CA ARG A 127 0.52 17.38 7.65
C ARG A 127 0.97 18.75 7.27
N GLY A 128 0.18 19.40 6.41
CA GLY A 128 0.41 20.75 5.94
C GLY A 128 1.35 20.87 4.74
N LEU A 129 1.90 19.78 4.22
CA LEU A 129 2.82 19.80 3.08
C LEU A 129 2.20 20.43 1.83
N SER A 130 0.91 20.15 1.58
CA SER A 130 0.20 20.69 0.42
C SER A 130 -0.43 22.07 0.69
N GLY A 131 -0.70 22.39 1.95
CA GLY A 131 -1.55 23.53 2.34
C GLY A 131 -3.04 23.38 1.96
N GLN A 132 -3.48 22.19 1.52
CA GLN A 132 -4.82 21.94 0.99
C GLN A 132 -5.59 20.83 1.75
N GLY A 133 -5.08 20.39 2.88
CA GLY A 133 -5.71 19.39 3.74
C GLY A 133 -5.12 17.99 3.62
N PHE A 134 -5.56 17.11 4.50
CA PHE A 134 -4.91 15.80 4.75
C PHE A 134 -4.80 14.90 3.52
N TYR A 135 -5.80 14.89 2.65
CA TYR A 135 -5.78 14.05 1.44
C TYR A 135 -4.69 14.50 0.46
N ASN A 136 -4.60 15.80 0.23
CA ASN A 136 -3.56 16.36 -0.63
C ASN A 136 -2.17 16.26 0.02
N ASP A 137 -2.07 16.38 1.34
CA ASP A 137 -0.84 16.13 2.08
C ASP A 137 -0.36 14.67 1.88
N ALA A 138 -1.29 13.71 1.96
CA ALA A 138 -0.99 12.31 1.67
C ALA A 138 -0.57 12.07 0.21
N MET A 139 -1.09 12.84 -0.75
CA MET A 139 -0.66 12.79 -2.15
C MET A 139 0.78 13.28 -2.31
N VAL A 140 1.16 14.36 -1.61
CA VAL A 140 2.56 14.82 -1.58
C VAL A 140 3.46 13.75 -0.97
N GLY A 141 3.04 13.13 0.15
CA GLY A 141 3.77 12.03 0.76
C GLY A 141 3.91 10.82 -0.18
N HIS A 142 2.88 10.51 -0.98
CA HIS A 142 2.95 9.47 -1.99
C HIS A 142 3.98 9.79 -3.08
N ASP A 143 3.94 11.01 -3.62
CA ASP A 143 4.90 11.47 -4.64
C ASP A 143 6.34 11.37 -4.12
N MET A 144 6.58 11.79 -2.88
CA MET A 144 7.90 11.66 -2.24
C MET A 144 8.35 10.19 -2.15
N MET A 145 7.46 9.26 -1.80
CA MET A 145 7.80 7.82 -1.76
C MET A 145 8.15 7.26 -3.13
N VAL A 146 7.44 7.69 -4.19
CA VAL A 146 7.79 7.32 -5.57
C VAL A 146 9.17 7.87 -5.93
N GLY A 147 9.46 9.13 -5.58
CA GLY A 147 10.78 9.73 -5.76
C GLY A 147 11.89 8.90 -5.10
N GLU A 148 11.69 8.46 -3.85
CA GLU A 148 12.66 7.62 -3.14
C GLU A 148 12.90 6.27 -3.80
N LEU A 149 11.86 5.65 -4.40
CA LEU A 149 12.02 4.41 -5.17
C LEU A 149 12.88 4.63 -6.43
N LEU A 150 12.65 5.72 -7.15
CA LEU A 150 13.44 6.10 -8.34
C LEU A 150 14.90 6.40 -7.97
N ASP A 151 15.11 7.22 -6.94
CA ASP A 151 16.44 7.52 -6.41
C ASP A 151 17.21 6.26 -5.99
N HIS A 152 16.47 5.24 -5.52
CA HIS A 152 17.10 3.97 -5.13
C HIS A 152 17.62 3.19 -6.33
N LEU A 153 16.89 3.18 -7.45
CA LEU A 153 17.35 2.57 -8.70
C LEU A 153 18.64 3.24 -9.20
N ASP A 154 18.72 4.58 -9.09
CA ASP A 154 19.92 5.33 -9.41
C ASP A 154 21.10 4.95 -8.50
N LYS A 155 20.86 4.88 -7.19
CA LYS A 155 21.88 4.48 -6.19
C LYS A 155 22.39 3.06 -6.41
N LEU A 156 21.52 2.15 -6.85
CA LEU A 156 21.91 0.78 -7.19
C LEU A 156 22.62 0.68 -8.57
N GLY A 157 22.63 1.76 -9.35
CA GLY A 157 23.24 1.78 -10.69
C GLY A 157 22.49 0.94 -11.73
N VAL A 158 21.19 0.74 -11.54
CA VAL A 158 20.36 -0.09 -12.43
C VAL A 158 19.25 0.69 -13.15
N ALA A 159 19.13 2.00 -12.91
CA ALA A 159 18.05 2.81 -13.46
C ALA A 159 17.99 2.74 -15.00
N ASP A 160 19.10 2.85 -15.70
CA ASP A 160 19.19 2.78 -17.16
C ASP A 160 18.79 1.41 -17.75
N ASN A 161 18.71 0.37 -16.90
CA ASN A 161 18.35 -0.99 -17.29
C ASN A 161 17.05 -1.46 -16.60
N THR A 162 16.24 -0.53 -16.11
CA THR A 162 14.99 -0.83 -15.41
C THR A 162 13.83 -0.14 -16.10
N ILE A 163 12.79 -0.90 -16.44
CA ILE A 163 11.52 -0.34 -16.92
C ILE A 163 10.68 0.01 -15.71
N VAL A 164 10.33 1.28 -15.57
CA VAL A 164 9.41 1.76 -14.54
C VAL A 164 8.06 2.06 -15.17
N MET A 165 7.00 1.49 -14.60
CA MET A 165 5.62 1.76 -15.01
C MET A 165 4.86 2.34 -13.82
N TYR A 166 4.14 3.42 -14.04
CA TYR A 166 3.25 4.03 -13.05
C TYR A 166 1.81 4.02 -13.59
N SER A 167 0.88 3.57 -12.77
CA SER A 167 -0.53 3.52 -13.11
C SER A 167 -1.39 3.64 -11.87
N THR A 168 -2.68 3.90 -12.07
CA THR A 168 -3.71 3.80 -11.03
C THR A 168 -4.70 2.72 -11.41
N ASP A 169 -5.36 2.11 -10.42
CA ASP A 169 -6.38 1.07 -10.62
C ASP A 169 -7.74 1.67 -11.02
N ASN A 170 -8.02 2.90 -10.61
CA ASN A 170 -9.27 3.61 -10.90
C ASN A 170 -9.07 5.13 -10.85
N GLY A 171 -10.09 5.87 -11.23
CA GLY A 171 -10.12 7.33 -11.10
C GLY A 171 -10.33 7.79 -9.66
N PRO A 172 -10.31 9.11 -9.41
CA PRO A 172 -10.52 9.67 -8.09
C PRO A 172 -11.93 9.34 -7.57
N HIS A 173 -12.02 9.08 -6.28
CA HIS A 173 -13.30 8.84 -5.64
C HIS A 173 -14.10 10.15 -5.52
N TYR A 174 -15.40 10.13 -5.83
CA TYR A 174 -16.23 11.34 -5.86
C TYR A 174 -16.23 12.12 -4.53
N ASN A 175 -16.08 11.44 -3.40
CA ASN A 175 -16.01 12.10 -2.09
C ASN A 175 -14.77 13.00 -1.94
N THR A 176 -13.72 12.77 -2.71
CA THR A 176 -12.51 13.60 -2.69
C THR A 176 -12.69 14.89 -3.47
N CYS A 177 -13.73 14.99 -4.26
CA CYS A 177 -14.09 16.17 -5.02
C CYS A 177 -14.37 17.40 -4.16
N LEU A 178 -14.87 17.19 -2.95
CA LEU A 178 -15.08 18.26 -1.96
C LEU A 178 -13.77 18.89 -1.48
N LEU A 179 -12.63 18.32 -1.84
CA LEU A 179 -11.29 18.86 -1.55
C LEU A 179 -10.79 19.79 -2.66
N TYR A 180 -11.44 19.81 -3.82
CA TYR A 180 -11.12 20.75 -4.88
C TYR A 180 -11.64 22.13 -4.48
N THR A 181 -10.73 23.09 -4.52
CA THR A 181 -11.03 24.47 -4.23
C THR A 181 -11.87 25.13 -5.31
N SER A 182 -12.43 26.26 -5.03
CA SER A 182 -13.35 27.19 -5.65
C SER A 182 -13.56 27.18 -7.19
N ASP A 183 -12.73 26.59 -8.00
CA ASP A 183 -12.94 26.47 -9.46
C ASP A 183 -13.75 25.22 -9.85
N ALA A 184 -14.00 24.33 -8.91
CA ALA A 184 -14.85 23.16 -9.14
C ALA A 184 -16.36 23.50 -9.26
N ALA A 185 -16.73 24.77 -9.12
CA ALA A 185 -18.12 25.22 -9.27
C ALA A 185 -18.69 25.01 -10.68
N ASP A 186 -17.84 24.89 -11.69
CA ASP A 186 -18.24 24.64 -13.07
C ASP A 186 -18.21 23.15 -13.46
N ASP A 187 -17.60 22.28 -12.65
CA ASP A 187 -17.58 20.85 -12.91
C ASP A 187 -18.52 20.09 -11.96
N LEU A 188 -19.80 20.10 -12.31
CA LEU A 188 -20.86 19.33 -11.62
C LEU A 188 -20.70 17.81 -11.73
N ARG A 189 -19.55 17.30 -12.18
CA ARG A 189 -19.28 15.86 -12.41
C ARG A 189 -18.28 15.28 -11.45
N CYS A 190 -17.92 16.02 -10.43
CA CYS A 190 -17.23 15.39 -9.33
C CYS A 190 -18.10 14.38 -8.63
#